data_13a5c60dae5afef9ceb2f108dff683dd
#
_entry.id   13a5c60dae5afef9ceb2f108dff683dd
#
_cell.length_a   1.000
_cell.length_b   1.000
_cell.length_c   1.000
_cell.angle_alpha   90.00
_cell.angle_beta   90.00
_cell.angle_gamma   90.00
#
_symmetry.space_group_name_H-M   'P 1'
#
loop_
_entity.id
_entity.type
_entity.pdbx_description
1 polymer ?
#
loop_
_entity_poly.entity_id
_entity_poly.type
_entity_poly.pdbx_seq_one_letter_code
_entity_poly.pdbx_strand_id
1 'polypeptide(L)'
;MNKDINSVAVLGSGTMGAGIAALAADNNCKVLLLDISEDVVKKGKERIINEKKPLLSHLENINNVEIGTFENDFHKIKNYDWICEVVVEEIAIQTRLRYTHTPSHVTRRE
;
A
#
# COMPACT_ATOMS: atom_id res chain seq x y z
N MET A 1 -12.56 -0.73 -15.50
CA MET A 1 -11.34 -0.74 -14.81
C MET A 1 -10.18 -0.46 -15.72
N ASN A 2 -9.31 0.28 -15.24
CA ASN A 2 -8.19 0.65 -16.06
C ASN A 2 -7.18 -0.48 -16.18
N LYS A 3 -7.01 -0.98 -17.37
CA LYS A 3 -6.12 -2.08 -17.59
C LYS A 3 -4.66 -1.71 -17.44
N ASP A 4 -4.38 -0.45 -17.42
CA ASP A 4 -2.99 -0.02 -17.32
C ASP A 4 -2.46 -0.08 -15.91
N ILE A 5 -3.30 -0.32 -14.93
CA ILE A 5 -2.85 -0.39 -13.55
C ILE A 5 -2.62 -1.83 -13.17
N ASN A 6 -1.36 -2.20 -13.10
CA ASN A 6 -0.97 -3.55 -12.74
C ASN A 6 -0.21 -3.62 -11.43
N SER A 7 0.16 -2.47 -10.89
CA SER A 7 0.91 -2.44 -9.65
C SER A 7 0.52 -1.21 -8.84
N VAL A 8 0.43 -1.39 -7.54
CA VAL A 8 -0.03 -0.36 -6.62
C VAL A 8 0.90 -0.30 -5.43
N ALA A 9 1.36 0.90 -5.11
CA ALA A 9 2.12 1.12 -3.90
C ALA A 9 1.18 1.77 -2.89
N VAL A 10 1.03 1.16 -1.73
CA VAL A 10 0.15 1.67 -0.69
C VAL A 10 1.00 2.18 0.45
N LEU A 11 0.87 3.45 0.77
CA LEU A 11 1.67 4.09 1.78
C LEU A 11 0.84 4.26 3.05
N GLY A 12 1.12 3.43 4.02
CA GLY A 12 0.35 3.37 5.24
C GLY A 12 -0.36 2.04 5.33
N SER A 13 -0.13 1.30 6.41
CA SER A 13 -0.64 -0.05 6.54
C SER A 13 -1.66 -0.23 7.64
N GLY A 14 -2.30 0.85 8.06
CA GLY A 14 -3.39 0.75 9.02
C GLY A 14 -4.59 0.08 8.38
N THR A 15 -5.73 0.19 9.04
CA THR A 15 -6.92 -0.49 8.57
C THR A 15 -7.26 -0.15 7.12
N MET A 16 -7.22 1.13 6.79
CA MET A 16 -7.57 1.53 5.43
C MET A 16 -6.53 1.08 4.43
N GLY A 17 -5.25 1.25 4.75
CA GLY A 17 -4.20 0.84 3.83
C GLY A 17 -4.20 -0.65 3.59
N ALA A 18 -4.40 -1.43 4.65
CA ALA A 18 -4.48 -2.87 4.50
C ALA A 18 -5.66 -3.25 3.61
N GLY A 19 -6.78 -2.56 3.76
CA GLY A 19 -7.95 -2.84 2.93
C GLY A 19 -7.68 -2.54 1.46
N ILE A 20 -7.02 -1.44 1.18
CA ILE A 20 -6.72 -1.08 -0.19
C ILE A 20 -5.71 -2.07 -0.79
N ALA A 21 -4.72 -2.47 0.01
CA ALA A 21 -3.74 -3.45 -0.45
C ALA A 21 -4.42 -4.78 -0.78
N ALA A 22 -5.34 -5.20 0.07
CA ALA A 22 -6.05 -6.45 -0.16
C ALA A 22 -6.89 -6.37 -1.43
N LEU A 23 -7.57 -5.25 -1.62
CA LEU A 23 -8.39 -5.08 -2.81
C LEU A 23 -7.54 -5.15 -4.08
N ALA A 24 -6.41 -4.48 -4.07
CA ALA A 24 -5.54 -4.51 -5.22
C ALA A 24 -4.99 -5.91 -5.46
N ALA A 25 -4.60 -6.60 -4.40
CA ALA A 25 -4.07 -7.96 -4.53
C ALA A 25 -5.13 -8.90 -5.08
N ASP A 26 -6.39 -8.73 -4.66
CA ASP A 26 -7.47 -9.55 -5.17
C ASP A 26 -7.73 -9.31 -6.66
N ASN A 27 -7.31 -8.15 -7.15
CA ASN A 27 -7.45 -7.83 -8.56
C ASN A 27 -6.18 -8.13 -9.34
N ASN A 28 -5.33 -8.96 -8.76
CA ASN A 28 -4.10 -9.43 -9.40
C ASN A 28 -3.08 -8.34 -9.64
N CYS A 29 -3.13 -7.30 -8.86
CA CYS A 29 -2.12 -6.26 -8.91
C CYS A 29 -0.96 -6.64 -8.03
N LYS A 30 0.23 -6.25 -8.44
CA LYS A 30 1.38 -6.36 -7.58
C LYS A 30 1.29 -5.21 -6.59
N VAL A 31 1.42 -5.50 -5.31
CA VAL A 31 1.22 -4.49 -4.27
C VAL A 31 2.48 -4.33 -3.43
N LEU A 32 2.86 -3.09 -3.20
CA LEU A 32 3.93 -2.77 -2.26
C LEU A 32 3.29 -1.99 -1.12
N LEU A 33 3.28 -2.58 0.07
CA LEU A 33 2.70 -1.96 1.23
C LEU A 33 3.81 -1.46 2.13
N LEU A 34 3.87 -0.16 2.35
CA LEU A 34 4.92 0.46 3.13
C LEU A 34 4.36 1.13 4.37
N ASP A 35 5.19 1.18 5.41
CA ASP A 35 4.85 1.95 6.57
C ASP A 35 6.13 2.41 7.24
N ILE A 36 5.99 3.03 8.40
CA ILE A 36 7.12 3.67 9.07
C ILE A 36 8.15 2.68 9.61
N SER A 37 7.72 1.48 9.95
CA SER A 37 8.65 0.48 10.47
C SER A 37 8.19 -0.91 10.07
N GLU A 38 9.12 -1.87 10.21
CA GLU A 38 8.78 -3.25 9.88
C GLU A 38 7.69 -3.78 10.79
N ASP A 39 7.74 -3.44 12.06
CA ASP A 39 6.73 -3.91 12.99
C ASP A 39 5.35 -3.44 12.58
N VAL A 40 5.24 -2.19 12.19
CA VAL A 40 3.96 -1.62 11.82
C VAL A 40 3.43 -2.25 10.54
N VAL A 41 4.30 -2.42 9.55
CA VAL A 41 3.83 -2.96 8.27
C VAL A 41 3.52 -4.44 8.38
N LYS A 42 4.19 -5.17 9.26
CA LYS A 42 3.86 -6.56 9.48
C LYS A 42 2.48 -6.70 10.08
N LYS A 43 2.11 -5.79 10.97
CA LYS A 43 0.77 -5.80 11.53
C LYS A 43 -0.26 -5.51 10.45
N GLY A 44 0.10 -4.67 9.51
CA GLY A 44 -0.78 -4.40 8.39
C GLY A 44 -1.01 -5.66 7.56
N LYS A 45 0.05 -6.40 7.32
CA LYS A 45 -0.09 -7.64 6.58
C LYS A 45 -0.95 -8.64 7.34
N GLU A 46 -0.79 -8.66 8.67
CA GLU A 46 -1.61 -9.55 9.49
C GLU A 46 -3.08 -9.20 9.39
N ARG A 47 -3.40 -7.93 9.26
CA ARG A 47 -4.79 -7.53 9.08
C ARG A 47 -5.36 -8.10 7.79
N ILE A 48 -4.52 -8.14 6.76
CA ILE A 48 -4.97 -8.63 5.46
C ILE A 48 -5.31 -10.10 5.53
N ILE A 49 -4.50 -10.88 6.26
CA ILE A 49 -4.69 -12.32 6.32
C ILE A 49 -5.34 -12.79 7.60
N ASN A 50 -6.04 -11.90 8.30
CA ASN A 50 -6.68 -12.22 9.55
C ASN A 50 -7.56 -13.47 9.39
N GLU A 51 -7.35 -14.45 10.25
CA GLU A 51 -8.05 -15.71 10.12
C GLU A 51 -9.55 -15.60 10.31
N LYS A 52 -9.97 -14.71 11.20
CA LYS A 52 -11.38 -14.59 11.48
C LYS A 52 -12.09 -13.78 10.42
N LYS A 53 -11.40 -12.82 9.84
CA LYS A 53 -12.03 -11.93 8.91
C LYS A 53 -11.01 -11.45 7.89
N PRO A 54 -10.57 -12.34 7.03
CA PRO A 54 -9.56 -11.96 6.06
C PRO A 54 -10.11 -10.93 5.10
N LEU A 55 -9.25 -10.02 4.70
CA LEU A 55 -9.64 -9.00 3.75
C LEU A 55 -9.56 -9.49 2.33
N LEU A 56 -8.82 -10.57 2.11
CA LEU A 56 -8.66 -11.12 0.78
C LEU A 56 -9.78 -12.11 0.46
N SER A 57 -10.20 -12.11 -0.78
CA SER A 57 -11.16 -13.10 -1.25
C SER A 57 -10.55 -14.49 -1.28
N HIS A 58 -9.27 -14.54 -1.64
CA HIS A 58 -8.52 -15.79 -1.65
C HIS A 58 -7.20 -15.53 -0.96
N LEU A 59 -6.92 -16.28 0.10
CA LEU A 59 -5.72 -16.05 0.88
C LEU A 59 -4.43 -16.14 0.07
N GLU A 60 -4.45 -16.92 -0.98
CA GLU A 60 -3.26 -17.06 -1.80
C GLU A 60 -2.88 -15.73 -2.46
N ASN A 61 -3.79 -14.78 -2.55
CA ASN A 61 -3.49 -13.49 -3.15
C ASN A 61 -2.53 -12.67 -2.30
N ILE A 62 -2.26 -13.10 -1.07
CA ILE A 62 -1.26 -12.42 -0.25
C ILE A 62 0.12 -12.47 -0.92
N ASN A 63 0.32 -13.42 -1.81
CA ASN A 63 1.59 -13.51 -2.52
C ASN A 63 1.81 -12.33 -3.45
N ASN A 64 0.77 -11.56 -3.71
CA ASN A 64 0.90 -10.36 -4.53
C ASN A 64 1.37 -9.17 -3.72
N VAL A 65 1.44 -9.30 -2.40
CA VAL A 65 1.76 -8.18 -1.52
C VAL A 65 3.18 -8.29 -1.00
N GLU A 66 3.96 -7.26 -1.26
CA GLU A 66 5.29 -7.15 -0.71
C GLU A 66 5.23 -6.04 0.33
N ILE A 67 5.85 -6.24 1.50
CA ILE A 67 5.86 -5.21 2.53
C ILE A 67 7.25 -4.62 2.65
N GLY A 68 7.31 -3.38 3.13
CA GLY A 68 8.57 -2.70 3.33
C GLY A 68 8.39 -1.47 4.18
N THR A 69 9.44 -0.68 4.29
CA THR A 69 9.41 0.54 5.08
C THR A 69 9.72 1.74 4.21
N PHE A 70 9.28 2.91 4.68
CA PHE A 70 9.58 4.13 3.95
C PHE A 70 11.09 4.33 3.83
N GLU A 71 11.81 3.99 4.88
CA GLU A 71 13.24 4.23 4.89
C GLU A 71 13.98 3.38 3.87
N ASN A 72 13.63 2.13 3.79
CA ASN A 72 14.35 1.20 2.93
C ASN A 72 13.78 1.04 1.54
N ASP A 73 12.49 1.23 1.40
CA ASP A 73 11.81 0.84 0.18
C ASP A 73 11.06 1.94 -0.54
N PHE A 74 11.10 3.16 -0.01
CA PHE A 74 10.34 4.23 -0.62
C PHE A 74 10.73 4.45 -2.08
N HIS A 75 11.99 4.27 -2.40
CA HIS A 75 12.44 4.53 -3.77
C HIS A 75 11.79 3.59 -4.78
N LYS A 76 11.23 2.49 -4.32
CA LYS A 76 10.61 1.53 -5.22
C LYS A 76 9.29 2.02 -5.79
N ILE A 77 8.67 2.99 -5.14
CA ILE A 77 7.33 3.40 -5.56
C ILE A 77 7.30 3.97 -6.97
N LYS A 78 8.42 4.48 -7.44
CA LYS A 78 8.43 5.06 -8.77
C LYS A 78 8.22 4.01 -9.86
N ASN A 79 8.36 2.74 -9.51
CA ASN A 79 8.15 1.67 -10.46
C ASN A 79 6.73 1.16 -10.46
N TYR A 80 5.88 1.75 -9.64
CA TYR A 80 4.50 1.29 -9.52
C TYR A 80 3.56 2.20 -10.28
N ASP A 81 2.51 1.60 -10.84
CA ASP A 81 1.58 2.33 -11.67
C ASP A 81 0.74 3.32 -10.90
N TRP A 82 0.42 3.00 -9.66
CA TRP A 82 -0.42 3.85 -8.84
C TRP A 82 0.14 3.90 -7.43
N ILE A 83 0.12 5.08 -6.85
CA ILE A 83 0.60 5.27 -5.48
C ILE A 83 -0.56 5.79 -4.66
N CYS A 84 -0.93 5.06 -3.64
CA CYS A 84 -2.05 5.40 -2.78
C CYS A 84 -1.54 5.78 -1.40
N GLU A 85 -1.78 7.00 -0.99
CA GLU A 85 -1.30 7.52 0.27
C GLU A 85 -2.41 7.48 1.31
N VAL A 86 -2.27 6.64 2.33
CA VAL A 86 -3.31 6.48 3.34
C VAL A 86 -2.74 6.49 4.75
N VAL A 87 -1.79 7.37 4.98
CA VAL A 87 -1.18 7.46 6.31
C VAL A 87 -2.05 8.26 7.24
N VAL A 88 -1.86 8.02 8.55
CA VAL A 88 -2.63 8.74 9.54
C VAL A 88 -2.19 10.19 9.56
N GLU A 89 -3.00 11.01 10.19
CA GLU A 89 -2.86 12.44 10.10
C GLU A 89 -1.50 13.02 10.43
N GLU A 90 -0.93 12.65 11.56
CA GLU A 90 0.37 13.20 11.94
C GLU A 90 1.43 12.78 10.95
N ILE A 91 1.36 11.54 10.52
CA ILE A 91 2.33 11.04 9.57
C ILE A 91 2.06 11.62 8.21
N ALA A 92 0.80 11.88 7.93
CA ALA A 92 0.44 12.45 6.65
C ALA A 92 1.08 13.80 6.43
N ILE A 93 1.21 14.58 7.47
CA ILE A 93 1.83 15.89 7.34
C ILE A 93 3.27 15.74 6.89
N GLN A 94 4.01 14.86 7.54
CA GLN A 94 5.39 14.63 7.16
C GLN A 94 5.49 14.03 5.78
N THR A 95 4.60 13.13 5.48
CA THR A 95 4.62 12.46 4.22
C THR A 95 4.32 13.42 3.09
N ARG A 96 3.41 14.33 3.32
CA ARG A 96 3.10 15.31 2.30
C ARG A 96 4.29 16.20 1.97
N LEU A 97 5.08 16.51 2.97
CA LEU A 97 6.26 17.30 2.72
C LEU A 97 7.21 16.57 1.78
N ARG A 98 7.27 15.27 1.91
CA ARG A 98 8.10 14.49 1.02
C ARG A 98 7.51 14.42 -0.35
N TYR A 99 6.20 14.40 -0.42
CA TYR A 99 5.53 14.20 -1.69
C TYR A 99 5.30 15.45 -2.47
N THR A 100 5.71 16.59 -1.96
CA THR A 100 5.47 17.81 -2.70
C THR A 100 6.16 17.79 -4.05
N HIS A 101 7.22 17.01 -4.17
CA HIS A 101 7.87 16.88 -5.44
C HIS A 101 7.58 15.56 -6.10
N THR A 102 6.61 14.84 -5.58
CA THR A 102 6.26 13.56 -6.14
C THR A 102 5.34 13.80 -7.31
N PRO A 103 5.47 13.00 -8.26
CA PRO A 103 4.64 13.16 -9.43
C PRO A 103 3.18 13.22 -9.14
N SER A 104 2.53 13.77 -10.06
CA SER A 104 1.13 13.99 -9.93
C SER A 104 0.30 12.74 -9.87
N HIS A 105 0.85 11.59 -10.10
CA HIS A 105 0.02 10.41 -10.07
C HIS A 105 -0.28 9.93 -8.68
N VAL A 106 0.18 10.64 -7.65
CA VAL A 106 -0.17 10.25 -6.30
C VAL A 106 -1.65 10.48 -6.10
N THR A 107 -2.35 9.44 -5.86
CA THR A 107 -3.75 9.42 -5.54
C THR A 107 -4.69 10.25 -6.33
N ARG A 108 -4.21 11.14 -7.11
CA ARG A 108 -5.12 11.93 -7.78
C ARG A 108 -5.87 11.16 -8.76
N ARG A 109 -5.53 9.93 -8.91
CA ARG A 109 -6.31 9.12 -9.71
C ARG A 109 -7.53 8.70 -9.07
N GLU A 110 -7.70 8.98 -7.85
CA GLU A 110 -8.88 8.52 -7.22
C GLU A 110 -10.14 9.06 -7.80
#